data_995dadd35ed5c062a6b54f08520c5278
#
_entry.id   995dadd35ed5c062a6b54f08520c5278
#
_cell.length_a   1.000
_cell.length_b   1.000
_cell.length_c   1.000
_cell.angle_alpha   90.00
_cell.angle_beta   90.00
_cell.angle_gamma   90.00
#
_symmetry.space_group_name_H-M   'P 1'
#
loop_
_entity.id
_entity.type
_entity.pdbx_description
1 polymer ?
#
loop_
_entity_poly.entity_id
_entity_poly.type
_entity_poly.pdbx_seq_one_letter_code
_entity_poly.pdbx_strand_id
1 'polypeptide(L)'
;GKAVVMWWRHDRKHQLVKALENGYQVIMTPRRPFYADFVQYGEHNVGRLWNGYNTIEDVYRFPEPIIHLTKDYEDQVMGLQFSLWTERVADTKRLDFMTFPRLVAVAEDGWTPAKEKECSLFMKKLPYFLDYLKTLGIYYFDPFNPASTPEPDAPAKEDVLQNA
;
A
#
# COMPACT_ATOMS: atom_id res chain seq x y z
N GLY A 1 -6.01 9.81 -27.96
CA GLY A 1 -5.27 10.04 -26.71
C GLY A 1 -4.26 8.94 -26.49
N LYS A 2 -3.14 9.21 -25.85
CA LYS A 2 -2.19 8.17 -25.44
C LYS A 2 -2.79 7.32 -24.33
N ALA A 3 -2.44 6.03 -24.29
CA ALA A 3 -2.80 5.15 -23.19
C ALA A 3 -2.12 5.61 -21.89
N VAL A 4 -2.77 5.34 -20.74
CA VAL A 4 -2.19 5.52 -19.42
C VAL A 4 -1.60 4.18 -18.98
N VAL A 5 -0.38 4.18 -18.49
CA VAL A 5 0.32 2.99 -18.01
C VAL A 5 0.09 2.83 -16.51
N MET A 6 -0.44 1.68 -16.10
CA MET A 6 -0.53 1.28 -14.70
C MET A 6 0.74 0.50 -14.33
N TRP A 7 1.70 1.15 -13.66
CA TRP A 7 2.94 0.48 -13.30
C TRP A 7 2.79 -0.27 -11.96
N TRP A 8 2.67 -1.60 -12.03
CA TRP A 8 2.47 -2.48 -10.87
C TRP A 8 3.67 -3.40 -10.58
N ARG A 9 4.55 -3.61 -11.56
CA ARG A 9 5.71 -4.51 -11.46
C ARG A 9 6.89 -3.78 -10.82
N HIS A 10 6.89 -3.63 -9.47
CA HIS A 10 7.98 -2.99 -8.72
C HIS A 10 9.37 -3.62 -9.00
N ASP A 11 9.42 -4.90 -9.39
CA ASP A 11 10.59 -5.66 -9.80
C ASP A 11 11.04 -5.38 -11.24
N ARG A 12 10.26 -4.60 -12.00
CA ARG A 12 10.51 -4.27 -13.41
C ARG A 12 10.62 -2.75 -13.60
N LYS A 13 11.56 -2.13 -12.89
CA LYS A 13 11.77 -0.66 -12.93
C LYS A 13 12.07 -0.15 -14.36
N HIS A 14 12.74 -0.93 -15.19
CA HIS A 14 12.99 -0.58 -16.59
C HIS A 14 11.71 -0.37 -17.42
N GLN A 15 10.60 -1.02 -17.04
CA GLN A 15 9.31 -0.81 -17.72
C GLN A 15 8.71 0.55 -17.37
N LEU A 16 8.88 1.03 -16.13
CA LEU A 16 8.52 2.38 -15.74
C LEU A 16 9.30 3.42 -16.53
N VAL A 17 10.64 3.29 -16.54
CA VAL A 17 11.52 4.20 -17.28
C VAL A 17 11.14 4.22 -18.77
N LYS A 18 10.95 3.06 -19.39
CA LYS A 18 10.55 2.97 -20.80
C LYS A 18 9.20 3.65 -21.08
N ALA A 19 8.24 3.54 -20.15
CA ALA A 19 6.95 4.22 -20.30
C ALA A 19 7.12 5.74 -20.27
N LEU A 20 7.88 6.25 -19.30
CA LEU A 20 8.16 7.68 -19.14
C LEU A 20 8.96 8.25 -20.33
N GLU A 21 10.04 7.59 -20.76
CA GLU A 21 10.83 7.99 -21.94
C GLU A 21 10.00 8.06 -23.23
N ASN A 22 8.97 7.22 -23.36
CA ASN A 22 8.05 7.25 -24.51
C ASN A 22 6.89 8.24 -24.33
N GLY A 23 6.91 9.06 -23.26
CA GLY A 23 5.92 10.12 -23.03
C GLY A 23 4.53 9.62 -22.64
N TYR A 24 4.43 8.42 -22.03
CA TYR A 24 3.18 7.94 -21.46
C TYR A 24 2.94 8.58 -20.08
N GLN A 25 1.68 8.84 -19.79
CA GLN A 25 1.27 9.10 -18.42
C GLN A 25 1.23 7.79 -17.62
N VAL A 26 1.59 7.87 -16.33
CA VAL A 26 1.74 6.69 -15.48
C VAL A 26 0.95 6.89 -14.19
N ILE A 27 0.21 5.86 -13.79
CA ILE A 27 -0.31 5.69 -12.43
C ILE A 27 0.59 4.70 -11.69
N MET A 28 1.09 5.12 -10.54
CA MET A 28 1.96 4.31 -9.70
C MET A 28 1.13 3.38 -8.81
N THR A 29 1.18 2.08 -9.09
CA THR A 29 0.49 1.05 -8.31
C THR A 29 1.39 -0.16 -8.05
N PRO A 30 2.66 0.04 -7.60
CA PRO A 30 3.58 -1.06 -7.43
C PRO A 30 3.09 -2.04 -6.35
N ARG A 31 3.18 -3.35 -6.61
CA ARG A 31 2.82 -4.40 -5.63
C ARG A 31 3.46 -4.17 -4.26
N ARG A 32 4.67 -3.67 -4.27
CA ARG A 32 5.33 -3.16 -3.08
C ARG A 32 5.65 -1.70 -3.30
N PRO A 33 5.11 -0.82 -2.42
CA PRO A 33 4.41 -1.16 -1.17
C PRO A 33 2.86 -1.07 -1.23
N PHE A 34 2.22 -0.94 -2.43
CA PHE A 34 0.81 -0.52 -2.57
C PHE A 34 -0.22 -1.65 -2.71
N TYR A 35 0.18 -2.92 -2.59
CA TYR A 35 -0.80 -3.99 -2.54
C TYR A 35 -1.12 -4.36 -1.09
N ALA A 36 -2.38 -4.12 -0.69
CA ALA A 36 -2.86 -4.38 0.67
C ALA A 36 -3.03 -5.87 0.99
N ASP A 37 -3.09 -6.74 -0.02
CA ASP A 37 -3.10 -8.19 0.15
C ASP A 37 -1.74 -8.77 0.58
N PHE A 38 -0.68 -7.96 0.58
CA PHE A 38 0.55 -8.29 1.30
C PHE A 38 0.35 -8.07 2.79
N VAL A 39 0.91 -8.98 3.61
CA VAL A 39 0.92 -8.80 5.06
C VAL A 39 1.68 -7.52 5.43
N GLN A 40 1.28 -6.90 6.53
CA GLN A 40 1.84 -5.63 6.98
C GLN A 40 2.73 -5.76 8.23
N TYR A 41 2.80 -6.97 8.81
CA TYR A 41 3.58 -7.27 10.00
C TYR A 41 4.11 -8.71 9.94
N GLY A 42 5.31 -8.96 10.47
CA GLY A 42 6.01 -10.23 10.33
C GLY A 42 5.32 -11.44 10.97
N GLU A 43 4.44 -11.21 11.95
CA GLU A 43 3.71 -12.28 12.64
C GLU A 43 2.34 -12.57 12.00
N HIS A 44 1.91 -11.81 10.99
CA HIS A 44 0.68 -12.11 10.26
C HIS A 44 0.86 -13.35 9.37
N ASN A 45 -0.16 -14.18 9.33
CA ASN A 45 -0.12 -15.48 8.65
C ASN A 45 -0.90 -15.51 7.34
N VAL A 46 -1.75 -14.51 7.10
CA VAL A 46 -2.67 -14.51 5.96
C VAL A 46 -2.46 -13.30 5.09
N GLY A 47 -1.97 -13.55 3.90
CA GLY A 47 -1.64 -12.55 2.89
C GLY A 47 -0.46 -12.99 2.05
N ARG A 48 -0.02 -12.13 1.13
CA ARG A 48 1.18 -12.37 0.33
C ARG A 48 2.43 -12.02 1.13
N LEU A 49 3.44 -12.89 1.03
CA LEU A 49 4.74 -12.74 1.71
C LEU A 49 5.92 -12.72 0.72
N TRP A 50 5.67 -12.58 -0.58
CA TRP A 50 6.71 -12.66 -1.60
C TRP A 50 7.79 -11.58 -1.39
N ASN A 51 8.96 -12.03 -0.95
CA ASN A 51 10.12 -11.18 -0.62
C ASN A 51 9.85 -10.14 0.48
N GLY A 52 9.02 -10.48 1.47
CA GLY A 52 8.70 -9.67 2.63
C GLY A 52 7.27 -9.13 2.65
N TYR A 53 7.02 -8.23 3.55
CA TYR A 53 5.71 -7.62 3.81
C TYR A 53 5.75 -6.10 3.52
N ASN A 54 4.59 -5.48 3.43
CA ASN A 54 4.43 -4.05 3.17
C ASN A 54 4.06 -3.35 4.47
N THR A 55 5.03 -2.76 5.17
CA THR A 55 4.77 -1.98 6.37
C THR A 55 4.14 -0.62 6.04
N ILE A 56 3.59 0.04 7.05
CA ILE A 56 3.09 1.41 6.88
C ILE A 56 4.23 2.38 6.55
N GLU A 57 5.42 2.16 7.09
CA GLU A 57 6.60 2.95 6.79
C GLU A 57 7.06 2.76 5.33
N ASP A 58 7.02 1.52 4.81
CA ASP A 58 7.32 1.26 3.40
C ASP A 58 6.38 2.04 2.48
N VAL A 59 5.09 2.06 2.83
CA VAL A 59 4.08 2.84 2.09
C VAL A 59 4.40 4.32 2.15
N TYR A 60 4.57 4.88 3.36
CA TYR A 60 4.81 6.30 3.57
C TYR A 60 6.10 6.80 2.88
N ARG A 61 7.14 5.97 2.80
CA ARG A 61 8.42 6.34 2.17
C ARG A 61 8.38 6.31 0.65
N PHE A 62 7.32 5.82 0.04
CA PHE A 62 7.19 5.91 -1.41
C PHE A 62 7.00 7.39 -1.83
N PRO A 63 7.62 7.91 -2.90
CA PRO A 63 8.42 7.19 -3.90
C PRO A 63 9.95 7.23 -3.68
N GLU A 64 10.44 7.49 -2.46
CA GLU A 64 11.88 7.64 -2.18
C GLU A 64 12.77 6.59 -2.89
N PRO A 65 12.42 5.27 -2.87
CA PRO A 65 13.26 4.25 -3.49
C PRO A 65 13.38 4.35 -5.01
N ILE A 66 12.52 5.12 -5.66
CA ILE A 66 12.47 5.25 -7.12
C ILE A 66 12.45 6.69 -7.62
N ILE A 67 12.53 7.67 -6.73
CA ILE A 67 12.45 9.10 -7.10
C ILE A 67 13.51 9.49 -8.15
N HIS A 68 14.68 8.86 -8.10
CA HIS A 68 15.74 9.06 -9.09
C HIS A 68 15.35 8.62 -10.51
N LEU A 69 14.30 7.79 -10.67
CA LEU A 69 13.78 7.35 -11.96
C LEU A 69 12.67 8.25 -12.49
N THR A 70 12.02 9.03 -11.62
CA THR A 70 10.80 9.78 -11.94
C THR A 70 10.96 11.29 -11.85
N LYS A 71 12.03 11.79 -11.23
CA LYS A 71 12.24 13.22 -10.97
C LYS A 71 12.22 14.12 -12.21
N ASP A 72 12.61 13.58 -13.35
CA ASP A 72 12.63 14.32 -14.62
C ASP A 72 11.32 14.16 -15.42
N TYR A 73 10.32 13.46 -14.85
CA TYR A 73 9.05 13.07 -15.47
C TYR A 73 7.84 13.33 -14.57
N GLU A 74 7.93 14.27 -13.62
CA GLU A 74 6.89 14.52 -12.63
C GLU A 74 5.53 14.83 -13.29
N ASP A 75 5.53 15.57 -14.39
CA ASP A 75 4.31 15.91 -15.15
C ASP A 75 3.62 14.68 -15.80
N GLN A 76 4.34 13.55 -15.91
CA GLN A 76 3.80 12.32 -16.46
C GLN A 76 3.27 11.37 -15.37
N VAL A 77 3.58 11.61 -14.10
CA VAL A 77 3.06 10.83 -12.98
C VAL A 77 1.71 11.39 -12.55
N MET A 78 0.64 10.70 -12.91
CA MET A 78 -0.73 11.15 -12.63
C MET A 78 -1.13 11.00 -11.16
N GLY A 79 -0.50 10.07 -10.44
CA GLY A 79 -0.80 9.79 -9.04
C GLY A 79 -0.55 8.34 -8.64
N LEU A 80 -1.16 7.97 -7.51
CA LEU A 80 -0.96 6.70 -6.84
C LEU A 80 -2.25 5.87 -6.85
N GLN A 81 -2.11 4.55 -6.85
CA GLN A 81 -3.23 3.63 -6.64
C GLN A 81 -2.85 2.56 -5.63
N PHE A 82 -3.63 2.44 -4.57
CA PHE A 82 -3.57 1.35 -3.61
C PHE A 82 -4.54 0.24 -4.03
N SER A 83 -4.12 -1.01 -3.96
CA SER A 83 -4.90 -2.14 -4.45
C SER A 83 -5.04 -3.22 -3.38
N LEU A 84 -6.25 -3.75 -3.22
CA LEU A 84 -6.53 -4.92 -2.39
C LEU A 84 -7.12 -6.03 -3.26
N TRP A 85 -6.40 -7.14 -3.34
CA TRP A 85 -6.89 -8.38 -3.96
C TRP A 85 -7.57 -9.23 -2.90
N THR A 86 -8.78 -9.70 -3.20
CA THR A 86 -9.71 -10.19 -2.17
C THR A 86 -9.69 -11.69 -1.94
N GLU A 87 -8.75 -12.44 -2.51
CA GLU A 87 -8.63 -13.89 -2.35
C GLU A 87 -8.48 -14.34 -0.88
N ARG A 88 -8.07 -13.41 0.00
CA ARG A 88 -7.86 -13.64 1.43
C ARG A 88 -8.76 -12.80 2.32
N VAL A 89 -9.83 -12.23 1.75
CA VAL A 89 -10.79 -11.37 2.45
C VAL A 89 -12.09 -12.12 2.65
N ALA A 90 -12.34 -12.58 3.88
CA ALA A 90 -13.55 -13.31 4.24
C ALA A 90 -14.72 -12.38 4.58
N ASP A 91 -14.43 -11.23 5.17
CA ASP A 91 -15.43 -10.29 5.69
C ASP A 91 -14.90 -8.86 5.73
N THR A 92 -15.75 -7.93 6.13
CA THR A 92 -15.40 -6.49 6.24
C THR A 92 -14.31 -6.24 7.28
N LYS A 93 -14.31 -6.98 8.39
CA LYS A 93 -13.29 -6.84 9.42
C LYS A 93 -11.90 -7.16 8.87
N ARG A 94 -11.81 -8.22 8.06
CA ARG A 94 -10.57 -8.60 7.37
C ARG A 94 -10.16 -7.56 6.34
N LEU A 95 -11.12 -7.03 5.56
CA LEU A 95 -10.89 -5.98 4.59
C LEU A 95 -10.28 -4.73 5.25
N ASP A 96 -10.90 -4.27 6.32
CA ASP A 96 -10.45 -3.11 7.09
C ASP A 96 -9.05 -3.33 7.63
N PHE A 97 -8.80 -4.49 8.26
CA PHE A 97 -7.51 -4.86 8.82
C PHE A 97 -6.39 -4.85 7.77
N MET A 98 -6.64 -5.38 6.58
CA MET A 98 -5.64 -5.40 5.50
C MET A 98 -5.42 -4.02 4.88
N THR A 99 -6.41 -3.14 4.94
CA THR A 99 -6.37 -1.81 4.34
C THR A 99 -5.74 -0.78 5.27
N PHE A 100 -6.17 -0.76 6.53
CA PHE A 100 -5.75 0.25 7.50
C PHE A 100 -4.67 -0.27 8.45
N PRO A 101 -3.70 0.59 8.84
CA PRO A 101 -3.64 2.03 8.55
C PRO A 101 -2.90 2.40 7.25
N ARG A 102 -2.45 1.44 6.44
CA ARG A 102 -1.63 1.73 5.25
C ARG A 102 -2.29 2.69 4.26
N LEU A 103 -3.61 2.64 4.10
CA LEU A 103 -4.34 3.57 3.24
C LEU A 103 -4.19 5.04 3.69
N VAL A 104 -4.00 5.27 4.99
CA VAL A 104 -3.70 6.62 5.53
C VAL A 104 -2.36 7.12 5.01
N ALA A 105 -1.34 6.24 4.98
CA ALA A 105 -0.04 6.59 4.44
C ALA A 105 -0.09 6.86 2.91
N VAL A 106 -0.89 6.10 2.16
CA VAL A 106 -1.11 6.35 0.72
C VAL A 106 -1.77 7.71 0.49
N ALA A 107 -2.76 8.07 1.33
CA ALA A 107 -3.39 9.37 1.24
C ALA A 107 -2.39 10.51 1.50
N GLU A 108 -1.55 10.35 2.52
CA GLU A 108 -0.47 11.32 2.81
C GLU A 108 0.51 11.42 1.62
N ASP A 109 0.89 10.31 1.02
CA ASP A 109 1.75 10.27 -0.17
C ASP A 109 1.17 11.03 -1.36
N GLY A 110 -0.15 10.98 -1.53
CA GLY A 110 -0.84 11.64 -2.62
C GLY A 110 -1.03 13.14 -2.43
N TRP A 111 -1.05 13.62 -1.17
CA TRP A 111 -1.34 15.02 -0.85
C TRP A 111 -0.13 15.83 -0.40
N THR A 112 0.92 15.16 0.13
CA THR A 112 2.08 15.84 0.68
C THR A 112 3.25 15.78 -0.31
N PRO A 113 3.79 16.93 -0.74
CA PRO A 113 4.97 16.96 -1.58
C PRO A 113 6.13 16.15 -0.96
N ALA A 114 6.85 15.38 -1.77
CA ALA A 114 7.89 14.46 -1.28
C ALA A 114 8.96 15.16 -0.40
N LYS A 115 9.29 16.42 -0.71
CA LYS A 115 10.25 17.25 0.07
C LYS A 115 9.75 17.66 1.46
N GLU A 116 8.43 17.58 1.68
CA GLU A 116 7.78 17.99 2.94
C GLU A 116 7.43 16.77 3.82
N LYS A 117 7.66 15.57 3.30
CA LYS A 117 7.37 14.33 4.02
C LYS A 117 8.39 14.08 5.12
N GLU A 118 7.88 13.82 6.32
CA GLU A 118 8.68 13.45 7.48
C GLU A 118 8.05 12.24 8.18
N CYS A 119 8.65 11.05 8.01
CA CYS A 119 8.13 9.80 8.52
C CYS A 119 7.95 9.82 10.04
N SER A 120 8.88 10.42 10.78
CA SER A 120 8.79 10.54 12.24
C SER A 120 7.59 11.38 12.69
N LEU A 121 7.27 12.43 11.95
CA LEU A 121 6.11 13.28 12.22
C LEU A 121 4.81 12.56 11.87
N PHE A 122 4.78 11.87 10.74
CA PHE A 122 3.64 11.03 10.36
C PHE A 122 3.34 9.98 11.44
N MET A 123 4.35 9.23 11.88
CA MET A 123 4.19 8.20 12.90
C MET A 123 3.75 8.78 14.27
N LYS A 124 4.13 10.00 14.62
CA LYS A 124 3.63 10.70 15.82
C LYS A 124 2.16 11.09 15.70
N LYS A 125 1.67 11.40 14.51
CA LYS A 125 0.28 11.77 14.26
C LYS A 125 -0.63 10.56 14.09
N LEU A 126 -0.09 9.43 13.67
CA LEU A 126 -0.86 8.22 13.36
C LEU A 126 -1.78 7.76 14.49
N PRO A 127 -1.39 7.76 15.80
CA PRO A 127 -2.29 7.37 16.87
C PRO A 127 -3.62 8.13 16.91
N TYR A 128 -3.61 9.43 16.64
CA TYR A 128 -4.85 10.23 16.56
C TYR A 128 -5.76 9.77 15.42
N PHE A 129 -5.17 9.31 14.33
CA PHE A 129 -5.91 8.78 13.20
C PHE A 129 -6.47 7.39 13.50
N LEU A 130 -5.72 6.55 14.22
CA LEU A 130 -6.18 5.25 14.69
C LEU A 130 -7.38 5.39 15.63
N ASP A 131 -7.35 6.37 16.56
CA ASP A 131 -8.48 6.69 17.42
C ASP A 131 -9.70 7.13 16.60
N TYR A 132 -9.50 7.92 15.55
CA TYR A 132 -10.58 8.31 14.64
C TYR A 132 -11.18 7.10 13.91
N LEU A 133 -10.38 6.21 13.35
CA LEU A 133 -10.85 4.97 12.73
C LEU A 133 -11.68 4.13 13.71
N LYS A 134 -11.25 4.07 14.96
CA LYS A 134 -12.00 3.38 16.03
C LYS A 134 -13.38 4.00 16.26
N THR A 135 -13.52 5.33 16.21
CA THR A 135 -14.84 5.99 16.34
C THR A 135 -15.78 5.66 15.18
N LEU A 136 -15.22 5.33 14.00
CA LEU A 136 -15.97 4.90 12.83
C LEU A 136 -16.29 3.39 12.81
N GLY A 137 -15.84 2.63 13.82
CA GLY A 137 -16.03 1.20 13.89
C GLY A 137 -15.15 0.40 12.91
N ILE A 138 -14.10 1.01 12.36
CA ILE A 138 -13.17 0.38 11.43
C ILE A 138 -12.16 -0.46 12.23
N TYR A 139 -12.01 -1.73 11.88
CA TYR A 139 -11.04 -2.62 12.49
C TYR A 139 -9.70 -2.55 11.76
N TYR A 140 -8.75 -1.83 12.33
CA TYR A 140 -7.43 -1.61 11.76
C TYR A 140 -6.34 -2.45 12.44
N PHE A 141 -5.20 -2.61 11.81
CA PHE A 141 -3.98 -3.09 12.45
C PHE A 141 -3.31 -1.95 13.22
N ASP A 142 -3.01 -2.16 14.51
CA ASP A 142 -2.26 -1.20 15.31
C ASP A 142 -0.76 -1.52 15.27
N PRO A 143 0.06 -0.74 14.53
CA PRO A 143 1.49 -1.00 14.43
C PRO A 143 2.26 -0.69 15.71
N PHE A 144 1.67 0.05 16.67
CA PHE A 144 2.29 0.36 17.97
C PHE A 144 1.96 -0.69 19.04
N ASN A 145 0.85 -1.40 18.88
CA ASN A 145 0.40 -2.44 19.79
C ASN A 145 -0.30 -3.58 19.02
N PRO A 146 0.46 -4.40 18.25
CA PRO A 146 -0.10 -5.48 17.43
C PRO A 146 -1.02 -6.43 18.18
N ALA A 147 -0.73 -6.69 19.46
CA ALA A 147 -1.53 -7.59 20.29
C ALA A 147 -2.94 -7.05 20.60
N SER A 148 -3.16 -5.74 20.51
CA SER A 148 -4.50 -5.12 20.74
C SER A 148 -5.46 -5.31 19.57
N THR A 149 -4.92 -5.58 18.39
CA THR A 149 -5.68 -5.77 17.15
C THR A 149 -5.22 -7.04 16.43
N PRO A 150 -5.53 -8.22 16.98
CA PRO A 150 -5.10 -9.50 16.42
C PRO A 150 -5.62 -9.70 14.99
N GLU A 151 -4.83 -10.45 14.21
CA GLU A 151 -5.18 -10.76 12.83
C GLU A 151 -6.54 -11.47 12.75
N PRO A 152 -7.52 -10.95 11.99
CA PRO A 152 -8.81 -11.61 11.80
C PRO A 152 -8.69 -12.94 11.06
N ASP A 153 -9.71 -13.79 11.19
CA ASP A 153 -9.80 -15.03 10.43
C ASP A 153 -9.77 -14.76 8.92
N ALA A 154 -9.31 -15.75 8.17
CA ALA A 154 -9.29 -15.72 6.72
C ALA A 154 -9.90 -17.00 6.15
N PRO A 155 -10.34 -16.99 4.88
CA PRO A 155 -10.78 -18.20 4.20
C PRO A 155 -9.73 -19.30 4.26
N ALA A 156 -10.15 -20.54 4.44
CA ALA A 156 -9.26 -21.68 4.38
C ALA A 156 -8.53 -21.72 3.02
N LYS A 157 -7.27 -22.21 3.02
CA LYS A 157 -6.48 -22.28 1.78
C LYS A 157 -7.16 -23.09 0.67
N GLU A 158 -7.98 -24.07 1.05
CA GLU A 158 -8.69 -24.95 0.13
C GLU A 158 -9.78 -24.22 -0.64
N ASP A 159 -10.43 -23.22 -0.04
CA ASP A 159 -11.50 -22.45 -0.67
C ASP A 159 -10.98 -21.51 -1.77
N VAL A 160 -9.70 -21.15 -1.71
CA VAL A 160 -9.05 -20.21 -2.66
C VAL A 160 -8.57 -20.94 -3.92
N LEU A 161 -8.20 -22.20 -3.82
CA LEU A 161 -7.67 -22.98 -4.96
C LEU A 161 -8.78 -23.52 -5.88
N GLN A 162 -10.04 -23.56 -5.41
CA GLN A 162 -11.18 -24.03 -6.22
C GLN A 162 -11.77 -22.97 -7.14
N ASN A 163 -11.40 -21.68 -6.96
CA ASN A 163 -11.94 -20.53 -7.70
C ASN A 163 -10.89 -19.78 -8.55
N ALA A 164 -9.71 -20.35 -8.77
CA ALA A 164 -8.63 -19.74 -9.54
C ALA A 164 -8.50 -20.31 -10.96
#